data_9fddf93a4cfbeb4e8f898645667b3601
#
_entry.id   9fddf93a4cfbeb4e8f898645667b3601
#
_cell.length_a   1.000
_cell.length_b   1.000
_cell.length_c   1.000
_cell.angle_alpha   90.00
_cell.angle_beta   90.00
_cell.angle_gamma   90.00
#
_symmetry.space_group_name_H-M   'P 1'
#
loop_
_entity.id
_entity.type
_entity.pdbx_description
1 polymer ?
#
loop_
_entity_poly.entity_id
_entity_poly.type
_entity_poly.pdbx_seq_one_letter_code
_entity_poly.pdbx_strand_id
1 'polypeptide(L)'
;MITEFDFIKKYLSSKEKNSKYSLNFNDDVGLVDGKIYSTDTICEDIHFFSNDRPNLIAKKLIRVNVSDIVSKGVKPKYCLFNFSIGRNIDEKWISNFMRGLRSDIQFFKLNLIGGDTTKTLDKTVLSLTIFGNLINDKFVRRSSAKNNDYIYVSGTIGDSALGLYCKKKKRVNILKKHKEFLLNRYLIPTPRIDLFNYINRHASASTDVSDGLYSDLNNICRTSNL
;
A
#
# COMPACT_ATOMS: atom_id res chain seq x y z
N MET A 1 -15.84 3.52 18.06
CA MET A 1 -14.45 3.78 17.65
C MET A 1 -14.51 4.77 16.50
N ILE A 2 -13.68 5.81 16.47
CA ILE A 2 -13.66 6.77 15.36
C ILE A 2 -13.11 6.08 14.11
N THR A 3 -13.73 6.29 12.94
CA THR A 3 -13.18 5.77 11.68
C THR A 3 -11.97 6.60 11.25
N GLU A 4 -11.12 6.05 10.39
CA GLU A 4 -9.97 6.77 9.82
C GLU A 4 -10.40 8.05 9.11
N PHE A 5 -11.45 7.96 8.28
CA PHE A 5 -12.01 9.12 7.58
C PHE A 5 -12.51 10.21 8.52
N ASP A 6 -13.20 9.84 9.59
CA ASP A 6 -13.68 10.80 10.59
C ASP A 6 -12.50 11.45 11.33
N PHE A 7 -11.46 10.67 11.63
CA PHE A 7 -10.23 11.20 12.23
C PHE A 7 -9.56 12.23 11.32
N ILE A 8 -9.31 11.87 10.06
CA ILE A 8 -8.69 12.76 9.07
C ILE A 8 -9.53 14.03 8.91
N LYS A 9 -10.83 13.89 8.69
CA LYS A 9 -11.76 15.02 8.51
C LYS A 9 -11.78 15.94 9.73
N LYS A 10 -11.86 15.37 10.93
CA LYS A 10 -12.01 16.14 12.17
C LYS A 10 -10.74 16.81 12.65
N TYR A 11 -9.60 16.12 12.53
CA TYR A 11 -8.38 16.54 13.19
C TYR A 11 -7.28 17.03 12.24
N LEU A 12 -7.26 16.60 10.99
CA LEU A 12 -6.23 16.98 10.02
C LEU A 12 -6.74 17.97 8.98
N SER A 13 -7.77 17.63 8.23
CA SER A 13 -8.20 18.40 7.05
C SER A 13 -8.73 19.81 7.37
N SER A 14 -9.25 20.03 8.58
CA SER A 14 -9.82 21.34 8.97
C SER A 14 -8.79 22.40 9.38
N LYS A 15 -7.53 22.03 9.55
CA LYS A 15 -6.49 22.90 10.13
C LYS A 15 -5.30 23.17 9.20
N GLU A 16 -5.19 22.47 8.08
CA GLU A 16 -4.07 22.59 7.17
C GLU A 16 -4.22 23.78 6.21
N LYS A 17 -3.32 24.76 6.34
CA LYS A 17 -3.26 25.92 5.44
C LYS A 17 -2.68 25.60 4.05
N ASN A 18 -2.02 24.44 3.89
CA ASN A 18 -1.29 24.03 2.67
C ASN A 18 -1.91 22.83 1.99
N SER A 19 -3.19 22.90 1.70
CA SER A 19 -3.96 21.82 1.03
C SER A 19 -3.34 21.33 -0.28
N LYS A 20 -2.53 22.14 -0.97
CA LYS A 20 -1.83 21.76 -2.21
C LYS A 20 -0.82 20.61 -2.03
N TYR A 21 -0.19 20.50 -0.86
CA TYR A 21 0.79 19.44 -0.57
C TYR A 21 0.10 18.15 -0.11
N SER A 22 -0.89 18.28 0.76
CA SER A 22 -1.67 17.15 1.29
C SER A 22 -2.80 16.71 0.36
N LEU A 23 -3.06 17.41 -0.74
CA LEU A 23 -4.19 17.17 -1.64
C LEU A 23 -5.54 17.12 -0.88
N ASN A 24 -5.67 17.94 0.17
CA ASN A 24 -6.78 17.95 1.12
C ASN A 24 -7.00 16.62 1.87
N PHE A 25 -5.98 15.75 1.96
CA PHE A 25 -6.08 14.38 2.49
C PHE A 25 -7.15 13.53 1.77
N ASN A 26 -7.37 13.79 0.49
CA ASN A 26 -8.35 13.08 -0.34
C ASN A 26 -7.69 12.14 -1.37
N ASP A 27 -6.40 11.90 -1.21
CA ASP A 27 -5.62 11.03 -2.11
C ASP A 27 -4.74 10.07 -1.30
N ASP A 28 -4.20 9.02 -1.94
CA ASP A 28 -3.28 8.05 -1.34
C ASP A 28 -1.88 8.62 -1.15
N VAL A 29 -1.63 9.80 -1.72
CA VAL A 29 -0.30 10.41 -1.76
C VAL A 29 -0.33 11.90 -1.39
N GLY A 30 0.79 12.40 -0.88
CA GLY A 30 1.08 13.83 -0.81
C GLY A 30 1.98 14.28 -1.97
N LEU A 31 2.00 15.58 -2.28
CA LEU A 31 2.77 16.17 -3.38
C LEU A 31 3.73 17.25 -2.84
N VAL A 32 5.04 17.04 -3.03
CA VAL A 32 6.07 18.04 -2.67
C VAL A 32 7.16 18.05 -3.75
N ASP A 33 7.52 19.24 -4.24
CA ASP A 33 8.66 19.48 -5.14
C ASP A 33 8.73 18.49 -6.32
N GLY A 34 7.63 18.33 -7.03
CA GLY A 34 7.56 17.45 -8.21
C GLY A 34 7.68 15.95 -7.90
N LYS A 35 7.43 15.56 -6.64
CA LYS A 35 7.40 14.16 -6.20
C LYS A 35 6.12 13.85 -5.45
N ILE A 36 5.61 12.65 -5.61
CA ILE A 36 4.54 12.12 -4.76
C ILE A 36 5.11 11.17 -3.71
N TYR A 37 4.52 11.23 -2.52
CA TYR A 37 4.92 10.49 -1.32
C TYR A 37 3.73 9.70 -0.79
N SER A 38 3.96 8.44 -0.44
CA SER A 38 3.04 7.62 0.35
C SER A 38 3.74 7.00 1.53
N THR A 39 3.00 6.64 2.56
CA THR A 39 3.51 5.91 3.71
C THR A 39 2.46 4.96 4.26
N ASP A 40 2.82 3.69 4.31
CA ASP A 40 2.02 2.64 4.91
C ASP A 40 2.73 2.00 6.08
N THR A 41 1.93 1.62 7.06
CA THR A 41 2.37 0.89 8.26
C THR A 41 1.66 -0.45 8.35
N ILE A 42 2.41 -1.52 8.53
CA ILE A 42 1.86 -2.85 8.81
C ILE A 42 2.20 -3.28 10.24
N CYS A 43 1.19 -3.76 10.96
CA CYS A 43 1.29 -4.17 12.36
C CYS A 43 1.09 -5.67 12.49
N GLU A 44 1.87 -6.28 13.38
CA GLU A 44 1.70 -7.68 13.77
C GLU A 44 0.31 -7.92 14.36
N ASP A 45 -0.28 -9.08 14.05
CA ASP A 45 -1.63 -9.54 14.38
C ASP A 45 -2.78 -8.77 13.71
N ILE A 46 -2.47 -7.71 12.94
CA ILE A 46 -3.45 -6.97 12.15
C ILE A 46 -3.21 -7.22 10.66
N HIS A 47 -2.02 -6.90 10.15
CA HIS A 47 -1.68 -6.96 8.73
C HIS A 47 -0.85 -8.20 8.37
N PHE A 48 -0.15 -8.75 9.34
CA PHE A 48 0.59 -10.01 9.24
C PHE A 48 0.54 -10.76 10.58
N PHE A 49 0.83 -12.05 10.58
CA PHE A 49 0.83 -12.88 11.78
C PHE A 49 2.25 -13.23 12.20
N SER A 50 2.46 -13.46 13.50
CA SER A 50 3.76 -13.87 14.09
C SER A 50 4.36 -15.12 13.42
N ASN A 51 3.52 -16.01 12.89
CA ASN A 51 3.92 -17.22 12.18
C ASN A 51 4.09 -17.04 10.65
N ASP A 52 3.96 -15.84 10.12
CA ASP A 52 4.29 -15.56 8.74
C ASP A 52 5.80 -15.55 8.54
N ARG A 53 6.24 -15.97 7.35
CA ARG A 53 7.66 -15.96 7.01
C ARG A 53 8.17 -14.53 6.94
N PRO A 54 9.25 -14.16 7.67
CA PRO A 54 9.71 -12.78 7.74
C PRO A 54 10.04 -12.15 6.37
N ASN A 55 10.59 -12.93 5.45
CA ASN A 55 10.86 -12.46 4.10
C ASN A 55 9.60 -12.11 3.29
N LEU A 56 8.45 -12.75 3.58
CA LEU A 56 7.18 -12.42 2.95
C LEU A 56 6.53 -11.19 3.58
N ILE A 57 6.71 -10.99 4.89
CA ILE A 57 6.28 -9.76 5.59
C ILE A 57 7.01 -8.55 4.99
N ALA A 58 8.33 -8.65 4.79
CA ALA A 58 9.11 -7.59 4.15
C ALA A 58 8.62 -7.27 2.73
N LYS A 59 8.34 -8.31 1.94
CA LYS A 59 7.78 -8.14 0.60
C LYS A 59 6.40 -7.49 0.63
N LYS A 60 5.53 -7.90 1.56
CA LYS A 60 4.22 -7.28 1.73
C LYS A 60 4.34 -5.79 1.98
N LEU A 61 5.20 -5.39 2.94
CA LEU A 61 5.43 -3.97 3.27
C LEU A 61 5.83 -3.14 2.05
N ILE A 62 6.80 -3.62 1.26
CA ILE A 62 7.22 -2.90 0.05
C ILE A 62 6.07 -2.81 -0.96
N ARG A 63 5.34 -3.90 -1.16
CA ARG A 63 4.36 -4.04 -2.24
C ARG A 63 3.09 -3.24 -2.02
N VAL A 64 2.62 -3.10 -0.77
CA VAL A 64 1.48 -2.21 -0.48
C VAL A 64 1.86 -0.77 -0.78
N ASN A 65 3.01 -0.29 -0.33
CA ASN A 65 3.51 1.06 -0.59
C ASN A 65 3.78 1.31 -2.10
N VAL A 66 4.35 0.33 -2.81
CA VAL A 66 4.53 0.44 -4.28
C VAL A 66 3.19 0.58 -4.98
N SER A 67 2.13 -0.08 -4.48
CA SER A 67 0.78 -0.03 -5.04
C SER A 67 0.24 1.40 -5.07
N ASP A 68 0.37 2.15 -3.99
CA ASP A 68 -0.06 3.55 -3.92
C ASP A 68 0.57 4.42 -5.00
N ILE A 69 1.89 4.40 -5.10
CA ILE A 69 2.63 5.24 -6.06
C ILE A 69 2.31 4.84 -7.50
N VAL A 70 2.24 3.53 -7.76
CA VAL A 70 1.94 3.00 -9.10
C VAL A 70 0.52 3.32 -9.52
N SER A 71 -0.45 3.28 -8.59
CA SER A 71 -1.84 3.66 -8.85
C SER A 71 -1.97 5.10 -9.36
N LYS A 72 -1.02 5.97 -9.00
CA LYS A 72 -0.99 7.38 -9.46
C LYS A 72 -0.29 7.58 -10.81
N GLY A 73 0.08 6.50 -11.49
CA GLY A 73 0.79 6.58 -12.76
C GLY A 73 2.24 7.05 -12.60
N VAL A 74 2.85 6.82 -11.45
CA VAL A 74 4.23 7.20 -11.13
C VAL A 74 5.03 5.96 -10.80
N LYS A 75 6.31 5.96 -11.16
CA LYS A 75 7.23 4.89 -10.80
C LYS A 75 7.91 5.23 -9.46
N PRO A 76 7.79 4.37 -8.43
CA PRO A 76 8.51 4.57 -7.18
C PRO A 76 10.02 4.50 -7.40
N LYS A 77 10.79 5.28 -6.65
CA LYS A 77 12.25 5.39 -6.82
C LYS A 77 13.02 5.34 -5.51
N TYR A 78 12.49 5.94 -4.46
CA TYR A 78 13.18 6.04 -3.17
C TYR A 78 12.27 5.56 -2.06
N CYS A 79 12.87 5.05 -0.97
CA CYS A 79 12.13 4.70 0.24
C CYS A 79 12.93 4.93 1.51
N LEU A 80 12.19 5.15 2.61
CA LEU A 80 12.65 5.17 3.99
C LEU A 80 11.97 4.03 4.73
N PHE A 81 12.71 3.28 5.55
CA PHE A 81 12.17 2.13 6.27
C PHE A 81 12.30 2.31 7.77
N ASN A 82 11.19 2.24 8.49
CA ASN A 82 11.14 2.30 9.94
C ASN A 82 10.77 0.94 10.53
N PHE A 83 11.58 0.49 11.47
CA PHE A 83 11.47 -0.82 12.09
C PHE A 83 11.31 -0.70 13.62
N SER A 84 10.10 -0.86 14.11
CA SER A 84 9.81 -0.95 15.54
C SER A 84 9.76 -2.44 15.94
N ILE A 85 10.86 -2.91 16.51
CA ILE A 85 11.12 -4.34 16.78
C ILE A 85 10.32 -4.79 18.00
N GLY A 86 9.45 -5.80 17.82
CA GLY A 86 8.70 -6.44 18.89
C GLY A 86 9.56 -7.38 19.76
N ARG A 87 9.02 -7.76 20.91
CA ARG A 87 9.72 -8.55 21.94
C ARG A 87 10.27 -9.90 21.44
N ASN A 88 9.54 -10.57 20.52
CA ASN A 88 9.84 -11.95 20.10
C ASN A 88 10.65 -12.03 18.80
N ILE A 89 11.34 -10.97 18.42
CA ILE A 89 12.13 -10.90 17.19
C ILE A 89 13.60 -11.22 17.50
N ASP A 90 14.09 -12.31 16.93
CA ASP A 90 15.48 -12.73 17.01
C ASP A 90 16.30 -12.32 15.76
N GLU A 91 17.60 -12.52 15.81
CA GLU A 91 18.50 -12.20 14.71
C GLU A 91 18.20 -13.01 13.44
N LYS A 92 17.76 -14.26 13.59
CA LYS A 92 17.37 -15.12 12.47
C LYS A 92 16.12 -14.56 11.75
N TRP A 93 15.16 -14.08 12.51
CA TRP A 93 13.98 -13.40 11.97
C TRP A 93 14.39 -12.15 11.19
N ILE A 94 15.23 -11.29 11.80
CA ILE A 94 15.73 -10.05 11.17
C ILE A 94 16.48 -10.38 9.87
N SER A 95 17.40 -11.34 9.89
CA SER A 95 18.16 -11.76 8.70
C SER A 95 17.24 -12.22 7.56
N ASN A 96 16.21 -13.02 7.88
CA ASN A 96 15.21 -13.46 6.90
C ASN A 96 14.36 -12.30 6.36
N PHE A 97 13.94 -11.38 7.23
CA PHE A 97 13.20 -10.18 6.84
C PHE A 97 14.04 -9.32 5.88
N MET A 98 15.28 -9.02 6.24
CA MET A 98 16.18 -8.21 5.42
C MET A 98 16.49 -8.86 4.05
N ARG A 99 16.50 -10.19 3.97
CA ARG A 99 16.61 -10.89 2.68
C ARG A 99 15.39 -10.60 1.80
N GLY A 100 14.19 -10.65 2.34
CA GLY A 100 12.95 -10.30 1.63
C GLY A 100 12.93 -8.83 1.20
N LEU A 101 13.31 -7.94 2.11
CA LEU A 101 13.39 -6.50 1.87
C LEU A 101 14.33 -6.18 0.69
N ARG A 102 15.57 -6.68 0.74
CA ARG A 102 16.56 -6.49 -0.34
C ARG A 102 16.09 -7.05 -1.67
N SER A 103 15.45 -8.22 -1.66
CA SER A 103 14.91 -8.85 -2.87
C SER A 103 13.89 -7.94 -3.58
N ASP A 104 12.94 -7.33 -2.86
CA ASP A 104 11.92 -6.49 -3.48
C ASP A 104 12.42 -5.06 -3.75
N ILE A 105 13.34 -4.52 -2.93
CA ILE A 105 14.08 -3.28 -3.27
C ILE A 105 14.76 -3.43 -4.64
N GLN A 106 15.46 -4.55 -4.87
CA GLN A 106 16.10 -4.83 -6.16
C GLN A 106 15.08 -5.03 -7.29
N PHE A 107 14.03 -5.81 -7.04
CA PHE A 107 12.98 -6.10 -8.02
C PHE A 107 12.28 -4.84 -8.53
N PHE A 108 11.91 -3.93 -7.63
CA PHE A 108 11.26 -2.66 -7.97
C PHE A 108 12.24 -1.53 -8.31
N LYS A 109 13.56 -1.80 -8.25
CA LYS A 109 14.64 -0.82 -8.48
C LYS A 109 14.49 0.41 -7.56
N LEU A 110 14.20 0.16 -6.30
CA LEU A 110 14.11 1.19 -5.26
C LEU A 110 15.50 1.53 -4.70
N ASN A 111 15.64 2.74 -4.17
CA ASN A 111 16.79 3.15 -3.38
C ASN A 111 16.36 3.35 -1.94
N LEU A 112 16.84 2.53 -1.03
CA LEU A 112 16.67 2.75 0.40
C LEU A 112 17.64 3.84 0.84
N ILE A 113 17.11 4.99 1.27
CA ILE A 113 17.91 6.19 1.57
C ILE A 113 18.03 6.48 3.07
N GLY A 114 17.39 5.69 3.92
CA GLY A 114 17.44 5.85 5.38
C GLY A 114 16.24 5.22 6.06
N GLY A 115 16.02 5.59 7.31
CA GLY A 115 14.93 5.10 8.15
C GLY A 115 15.30 5.20 9.62
N ASP A 116 14.51 4.53 10.46
CA ASP A 116 14.73 4.48 11.89
C ASP A 116 14.55 3.06 12.43
N THR A 117 15.20 2.76 13.54
CA THR A 117 15.04 1.48 14.25
C THR A 117 14.82 1.72 15.74
N THR A 118 13.70 1.26 16.23
CA THR A 118 13.32 1.36 17.65
C THR A 118 12.82 0.01 18.17
N LYS A 119 12.45 -0.04 19.43
CA LYS A 119 11.89 -1.24 20.07
C LYS A 119 10.48 -0.96 20.58
N THR A 120 9.62 -1.97 20.52
CA THR A 120 8.32 -1.98 21.19
C THR A 120 8.32 -3.01 22.31
N LEU A 121 7.40 -2.84 23.26
CA LEU A 121 7.26 -3.77 24.39
C LEU A 121 6.57 -5.09 23.99
N ASP A 122 5.85 -5.12 22.88
CA ASP A 122 5.05 -6.27 22.47
C ASP A 122 5.16 -6.54 20.95
N LYS A 123 4.34 -5.93 20.13
CA LYS A 123 4.17 -6.25 18.71
C LYS A 123 5.14 -5.50 17.80
N THR A 124 5.53 -6.16 16.73
CA THR A 124 6.34 -5.53 15.66
C THR A 124 5.49 -4.61 14.83
N VAL A 125 6.00 -3.40 14.57
CA VAL A 125 5.40 -2.40 13.70
C VAL A 125 6.42 -2.00 12.64
N LEU A 126 6.01 -2.06 11.38
CA LEU A 126 6.86 -1.81 10.23
C LEU A 126 6.24 -0.71 9.37
N SER A 127 7.01 0.32 9.07
CA SER A 127 6.54 1.44 8.26
C SER A 127 7.50 1.70 7.10
N LEU A 128 6.95 1.99 5.94
CA LEU A 128 7.74 2.39 4.78
C LEU A 128 7.17 3.69 4.23
N THR A 129 8.02 4.68 4.04
CA THR A 129 7.68 5.85 3.23
C THR A 129 8.33 5.67 1.87
N ILE A 130 7.53 5.80 0.81
CA ILE A 130 7.99 5.61 -0.56
C ILE A 130 7.64 6.84 -1.39
N PHE A 131 8.48 7.16 -2.38
CA PHE A 131 8.22 8.29 -3.27
C PHE A 131 8.83 8.12 -4.64
N GLY A 132 8.27 8.85 -5.60
CA GLY A 132 8.68 8.88 -6.98
C GLY A 132 8.54 10.25 -7.61
N ASN A 133 9.32 10.51 -8.65
CA ASN A 133 9.24 11.75 -9.40
C ASN A 133 8.02 11.74 -10.33
N LEU A 134 7.37 12.87 -10.48
CA LEU A 134 6.32 13.06 -11.49
C LEU A 134 6.88 12.81 -12.90
N ILE A 135 6.03 12.35 -13.78
CA ILE A 135 6.32 12.20 -15.20
C ILE A 135 5.67 13.37 -15.93
N ASN A 136 6.48 14.25 -16.52
CA ASN A 136 6.02 15.49 -17.18
C ASN A 136 5.12 16.33 -16.25
N ASP A 137 5.53 16.49 -14.98
CA ASP A 137 4.81 17.21 -13.93
C ASP A 137 3.38 16.71 -13.68
N LYS A 138 3.10 15.44 -14.05
CA LYS A 138 1.77 14.84 -13.99
C LYS A 138 1.74 13.59 -13.11
N PHE A 139 0.64 13.44 -12.38
CA PHE A 139 0.19 12.20 -11.75
C PHE A 139 -1.34 12.12 -11.79
N VAL A 140 -1.91 10.95 -11.58
CA VAL A 140 -3.36 10.74 -11.65
C VAL A 140 -3.94 10.81 -10.25
N ARG A 141 -4.84 11.76 -10.03
CA ARG A 141 -5.53 11.96 -8.74
C ARG A 141 -6.70 11.01 -8.58
N ARG A 142 -7.07 10.76 -7.34
CA ARG A 142 -8.34 10.09 -7.02
C ARG A 142 -9.55 10.96 -7.37
N SER A 143 -9.42 12.28 -7.25
CA SER A 143 -10.49 13.28 -7.36
C SER A 143 -10.71 13.86 -8.75
N SER A 144 -10.41 13.12 -9.83
CA SER A 144 -10.47 13.65 -11.19
C SER A 144 -11.39 12.86 -12.13
N ALA A 145 -12.20 11.93 -11.59
CA ALA A 145 -13.17 11.19 -12.37
C ALA A 145 -14.30 12.10 -12.89
N LYS A 146 -14.85 11.74 -14.03
CA LYS A 146 -15.96 12.44 -14.70
C LYS A 146 -17.14 11.52 -14.90
N ASN A 147 -18.32 12.11 -15.00
CA ASN A 147 -19.53 11.38 -15.36
C ASN A 147 -19.33 10.64 -16.70
N ASN A 148 -19.75 9.38 -16.76
CA ASN A 148 -19.60 8.48 -17.90
C ASN A 148 -18.15 7.98 -18.16
N ASP A 149 -17.21 8.19 -17.26
CA ASP A 149 -15.90 7.51 -17.35
C ASP A 149 -16.08 6.00 -17.23
N TYR A 150 -15.37 5.22 -18.04
CA TYR A 150 -15.34 3.76 -17.92
C TYR A 150 -14.51 3.33 -16.71
N ILE A 151 -15.00 2.32 -16.00
CA ILE A 151 -14.30 1.74 -14.84
C ILE A 151 -13.48 0.53 -15.31
N TYR A 152 -12.17 0.61 -15.10
CA TYR A 152 -11.25 -0.49 -15.37
C TYR A 152 -10.64 -1.00 -14.08
N VAL A 153 -10.58 -2.33 -13.94
CA VAL A 153 -9.96 -3.00 -12.79
C VAL A 153 -8.92 -4.00 -13.30
N SER A 154 -7.71 -3.92 -12.78
CA SER A 154 -6.64 -4.84 -13.17
C SER A 154 -6.58 -6.05 -12.22
N GLY A 155 -6.56 -7.25 -12.79
CA GLY A 155 -6.46 -8.50 -12.04
C GLY A 155 -7.81 -8.99 -11.50
N THR A 156 -7.75 -9.84 -10.49
CA THR A 156 -8.92 -10.46 -9.83
C THR A 156 -9.16 -9.82 -8.46
N ILE A 157 -10.41 -9.61 -8.11
CA ILE A 157 -10.83 -8.94 -6.88
C ILE A 157 -11.25 -9.98 -5.84
N GLY A 158 -10.88 -9.74 -4.57
CA GLY A 158 -11.27 -10.57 -3.44
C GLY A 158 -10.27 -11.69 -3.10
N ASP A 159 -9.29 -11.95 -3.94
CA ASP A 159 -8.29 -13.01 -3.71
C ASP A 159 -7.55 -12.87 -2.38
N SER A 160 -7.12 -11.65 -2.05
CA SER A 160 -6.40 -11.38 -0.79
C SER A 160 -7.29 -11.57 0.43
N ALA A 161 -8.55 -11.12 0.36
CA ALA A 161 -9.54 -11.30 1.44
C ALA A 161 -9.83 -12.79 1.68
N LEU A 162 -10.03 -13.55 0.60
CA LEU A 162 -10.18 -15.00 0.69
C LEU A 162 -8.90 -15.68 1.20
N GLY A 163 -7.73 -15.18 0.83
CA GLY A 163 -6.44 -15.63 1.35
C GLY A 163 -6.33 -15.44 2.87
N LEU A 164 -6.71 -14.27 3.37
CA LEU A 164 -6.80 -14.00 4.80
C LEU A 164 -7.81 -14.92 5.50
N TYR A 165 -8.98 -15.15 4.90
CA TYR A 165 -9.95 -16.09 5.40
C TYR A 165 -9.37 -17.50 5.50
N CYS A 166 -8.69 -17.98 4.45
CA CYS A 166 -8.00 -19.26 4.43
C CYS A 166 -6.88 -19.36 5.48
N LYS A 167 -6.22 -18.27 5.78
CA LYS A 167 -5.17 -18.17 6.80
C LYS A 167 -5.76 -18.30 8.21
N LYS A 168 -6.89 -17.63 8.49
CA LYS A 168 -7.55 -17.64 9.80
C LYS A 168 -8.31 -18.93 10.10
N LYS A 169 -8.86 -19.61 9.07
CA LYS A 169 -9.66 -20.83 9.23
C LYS A 169 -8.81 -22.08 9.06
N LYS A 170 -8.85 -22.99 10.04
CA LYS A 170 -8.13 -24.28 10.01
C LYS A 170 -8.58 -25.19 8.86
N ARG A 171 -9.90 -25.21 8.57
CA ARG A 171 -10.50 -26.02 7.51
C ARG A 171 -11.31 -25.14 6.57
N VAL A 172 -10.95 -25.16 5.29
CA VAL A 172 -11.68 -24.53 4.19
C VAL A 172 -11.81 -25.55 3.08
N ASN A 173 -13.03 -25.79 2.63
CA ASN A 173 -13.32 -26.78 1.59
C ASN A 173 -13.06 -26.21 0.19
N ILE A 174 -11.78 -26.10 -0.17
CA ILE A 174 -11.33 -25.68 -1.51
C ILE A 174 -10.13 -26.53 -1.93
N LEU A 175 -9.90 -26.63 -3.23
CA LEU A 175 -8.75 -27.37 -3.76
C LEU A 175 -7.43 -26.73 -3.27
N LYS A 176 -6.45 -27.58 -2.95
CA LYS A 176 -5.14 -27.17 -2.42
C LYS A 176 -4.50 -26.08 -3.29
N LYS A 177 -4.50 -26.23 -4.61
CA LYS A 177 -3.96 -25.25 -5.56
C LYS A 177 -4.59 -23.85 -5.43
N HIS A 178 -5.91 -23.79 -5.24
CA HIS A 178 -6.61 -22.52 -5.04
C HIS A 178 -6.28 -21.90 -3.68
N LYS A 179 -6.20 -22.72 -2.63
CA LYS A 179 -5.79 -22.25 -1.31
C LYS A 179 -4.38 -21.66 -1.33
N GLU A 180 -3.43 -22.32 -1.98
CA GLU A 180 -2.05 -21.82 -2.12
C GLU A 180 -2.00 -20.50 -2.90
N PHE A 181 -2.74 -20.41 -4.00
CA PHE A 181 -2.87 -19.15 -4.77
C PHE A 181 -3.43 -18.02 -3.92
N LEU A 182 -4.55 -18.23 -3.22
CA LEU A 182 -5.20 -17.21 -2.38
C LEU A 182 -4.30 -16.78 -1.21
N LEU A 183 -3.64 -17.72 -0.53
CA LEU A 183 -2.67 -17.42 0.52
C LEU A 183 -1.51 -16.60 -0.01
N ASN A 184 -1.01 -16.92 -1.20
CA ASN A 184 0.07 -16.15 -1.82
C ASN A 184 -0.38 -14.73 -2.17
N ARG A 185 -1.61 -14.53 -2.66
CA ARG A 185 -2.18 -13.21 -2.93
C ARG A 185 -2.29 -12.34 -1.67
N TYR A 186 -2.64 -12.95 -0.53
CA TYR A 186 -2.66 -12.26 0.77
C TYR A 186 -1.26 -11.91 1.29
N LEU A 187 -0.30 -12.85 1.17
CA LEU A 187 1.06 -12.68 1.70
C LEU A 187 1.93 -11.78 0.82
N ILE A 188 1.73 -11.82 -0.49
CA ILE A 188 2.56 -11.13 -1.48
C ILE A 188 1.64 -10.40 -2.47
N PRO A 189 1.15 -9.20 -2.15
CA PRO A 189 0.40 -8.37 -3.09
C PRO A 189 1.17 -8.16 -4.39
N THR A 190 0.46 -7.93 -5.49
CA THR A 190 1.07 -7.75 -6.82
C THR A 190 0.74 -6.34 -7.35
N PRO A 191 1.50 -5.31 -6.96
CA PRO A 191 1.32 -3.97 -7.52
C PRO A 191 1.58 -3.99 -9.02
N ARG A 192 0.77 -3.25 -9.77
CA ARG A 192 0.77 -3.25 -11.24
C ARG A 192 1.83 -2.31 -11.80
N ILE A 193 3.10 -2.58 -11.47
CA ILE A 193 4.23 -1.73 -11.88
C ILE A 193 4.36 -1.59 -13.40
N ASP A 194 3.87 -2.55 -14.16
CA ASP A 194 3.81 -2.56 -15.62
C ASP A 194 2.77 -1.57 -16.19
N LEU A 195 1.78 -1.16 -15.38
CA LEU A 195 0.69 -0.30 -15.82
C LEU A 195 0.90 1.20 -15.54
N PHE A 196 1.91 1.61 -14.76
CA PHE A 196 2.03 3.01 -14.34
C PHE A 196 2.03 4.01 -15.53
N ASN A 197 2.69 3.68 -16.64
CA ASN A 197 2.70 4.53 -17.82
C ASN A 197 1.34 4.64 -18.49
N TYR A 198 0.57 3.53 -18.53
CA TYR A 198 -0.80 3.55 -19.09
C TYR A 198 -1.73 4.36 -18.20
N ILE A 199 -1.65 4.19 -16.88
CA ILE A 199 -2.40 4.99 -15.91
C ILE A 199 -2.08 6.47 -16.11
N ASN A 200 -0.79 6.84 -16.12
CA ASN A 200 -0.38 8.24 -16.30
C ASN A 200 -0.92 8.88 -17.58
N ARG A 201 -0.97 8.11 -18.69
CA ARG A 201 -1.37 8.63 -20.00
C ARG A 201 -2.87 8.67 -20.21
N HIS A 202 -3.61 7.70 -19.67
CA HIS A 202 -4.98 7.43 -20.10
C HIS A 202 -6.03 7.54 -18.98
N ALA A 203 -5.66 7.39 -17.70
CA ALA A 203 -6.62 7.47 -16.63
C ALA A 203 -6.97 8.93 -16.29
N SER A 204 -8.26 9.20 -16.10
CA SER A 204 -8.78 10.46 -15.53
C SER A 204 -8.64 10.48 -14.02
N ALA A 205 -8.96 9.36 -13.36
CA ALA A 205 -8.77 9.15 -11.93
C ALA A 205 -8.27 7.73 -11.66
N SER A 206 -7.57 7.52 -10.55
CA SER A 206 -7.15 6.19 -10.15
C SER A 206 -6.89 6.09 -8.65
N THR A 207 -7.02 4.87 -8.15
CA THR A 207 -6.62 4.43 -6.81
C THR A 207 -6.17 2.97 -6.91
N ASP A 208 -5.43 2.48 -5.95
CA ASP A 208 -5.29 1.03 -5.83
C ASP A 208 -6.52 0.43 -5.12
N VAL A 209 -6.59 -0.90 -5.06
CA VAL A 209 -7.66 -1.62 -4.36
C VAL A 209 -7.06 -2.23 -3.09
N SER A 210 -7.25 -1.55 -1.95
CA SER A 210 -6.77 -1.95 -0.63
C SER A 210 -7.88 -2.41 0.31
N ASP A 211 -8.95 -1.64 0.43
CA ASP A 211 -10.10 -1.90 1.31
C ASP A 211 -11.23 -2.70 0.62
N GLY A 212 -11.10 -2.83 -0.69
CA GLY A 212 -12.05 -3.53 -1.54
C GLY A 212 -12.65 -2.64 -2.61
N LEU A 213 -12.94 -3.25 -3.76
CA LEU A 213 -13.37 -2.54 -4.97
C LEU A 213 -14.50 -1.53 -4.72
N TYR A 214 -15.51 -1.90 -3.92
CA TYR A 214 -16.64 -1.01 -3.64
C TYR A 214 -16.21 0.23 -2.83
N SER A 215 -15.42 0.03 -1.78
CA SER A 215 -14.93 1.11 -0.92
C SER A 215 -14.06 2.09 -1.70
N ASP A 216 -13.11 1.56 -2.45
CA ASP A 216 -12.11 2.36 -3.16
C ASP A 216 -12.73 3.09 -4.36
N LEU A 217 -13.67 2.45 -5.08
CA LEU A 217 -14.46 3.11 -6.11
C LEU A 217 -15.34 4.24 -5.53
N ASN A 218 -16.00 3.99 -4.40
CA ASN A 218 -16.78 5.02 -3.71
C ASN A 218 -15.92 6.20 -3.26
N ASN A 219 -14.66 5.96 -2.89
CA ASN A 219 -13.71 7.04 -2.59
C ASN A 219 -13.40 7.90 -3.82
N ILE A 220 -13.22 7.28 -5.01
CA ILE A 220 -13.07 8.03 -6.27
C ILE A 220 -14.33 8.88 -6.54
N CYS A 221 -15.52 8.29 -6.45
CA CYS A 221 -16.77 9.01 -6.68
C CYS A 221 -16.92 10.20 -5.72
N ARG A 222 -16.78 9.95 -4.43
CA ARG A 222 -16.91 10.97 -3.39
C ARG A 222 -15.92 12.13 -3.57
N THR A 223 -14.66 11.84 -3.86
CA THR A 223 -13.63 12.88 -4.03
C THR A 223 -13.75 13.62 -5.35
N SER A 224 -14.44 13.04 -6.33
CA SER A 224 -14.75 13.63 -7.64
C SER A 224 -16.12 14.33 -7.68
N ASN A 225 -16.88 14.33 -6.57
CA ASN A 225 -18.26 14.86 -6.49
C ASN A 225 -19.25 14.15 -7.44
N LEU A 226 -19.16 12.82 -7.51
CA LEU A 226 -20.01 11.94 -8.30
C LEU A 226 -20.88 11.05 -7.42
#